data_5a713c7ae713ad110bab101b66926291
#
_entry.id   5a713c7ae713ad110bab101b66926291
#
_cell.length_a   1.000
_cell.length_b   1.000
_cell.length_c   1.000
_cell.angle_alpha   90.00
_cell.angle_beta   90.00
_cell.angle_gamma   90.00
#
_symmetry.space_group_name_H-M   'P 1'
#
loop_
_entity.id
_entity.type
_entity.pdbx_description
1 polymer ?
#
loop_
_entity_poly.entity_id
_entity_poly.type
_entity_poly.pdbx_seq_one_letter_code
_entity_poly.pdbx_strand_id
1 'polypeptide(L)'
;MEKIASFKIDHTRLQRGIYVSRKDYLKGGDVVTTFDIRMKLPNREPAIGQSAIHTIEHLAATYLRNHPLWGDKVVYWGPMGCCTGNYLLLKGDLESRDIVPLMQELFQWIADFDGEIPGANAHDCGNYMLNNLPMAKWEARKYYIEVLQDMKDENLFYPE
;
A
#
# COMPACT_ATOMS: atom_id res chain seq x y z
N MET A 1 26.07 10.60 8.70
CA MET A 1 25.25 9.50 8.14
C MET A 1 24.41 10.09 7.01
N GLU A 2 24.44 9.52 5.84
CA GLU A 2 23.66 10.01 4.70
C GLU A 2 22.17 9.65 4.84
N LYS A 3 21.29 10.53 4.35
CA LYS A 3 19.86 10.26 4.32
C LYS A 3 19.54 9.14 3.32
N ILE A 4 18.76 8.15 3.73
CA ILE A 4 18.21 7.12 2.84
C ILE A 4 17.17 7.71 1.88
N ALA A 5 16.87 7.00 0.79
CA ALA A 5 15.99 7.50 -0.27
C ALA A 5 14.63 8.01 0.25
N SER A 6 13.99 7.26 1.15
CA SER A 6 12.69 7.63 1.72
C SER A 6 12.71 8.92 2.56
N PHE A 7 13.88 9.32 3.10
CA PHE A 7 14.02 10.55 3.87
C PHE A 7 14.39 11.77 3.00
N LYS A 8 14.64 11.56 1.72
CA LYS A 8 14.93 12.65 0.76
C LYS A 8 13.66 13.26 0.16
N ILE A 9 12.53 12.56 0.27
CA ILE A 9 11.23 13.02 -0.24
C ILE A 9 10.70 14.11 0.68
N ASP A 10 10.23 15.22 0.09
CA ASP A 10 9.60 16.30 0.84
C ASP A 10 8.17 15.90 1.28
N HIS A 11 8.06 15.38 2.50
CA HIS A 11 6.78 14.95 3.07
C HIS A 11 5.82 16.11 3.37
N THR A 12 6.27 17.36 3.36
CA THR A 12 5.40 18.52 3.53
C THR A 12 4.59 18.83 2.27
N ARG A 13 5.08 18.38 1.11
CA ARG A 13 4.47 18.56 -0.22
C ARG A 13 3.82 17.29 -0.77
N LEU A 14 4.20 16.12 -0.24
CA LEU A 14 3.75 14.82 -0.73
C LEU A 14 2.22 14.69 -0.65
N GLN A 15 1.59 14.32 -1.76
CA GLN A 15 0.16 14.03 -1.84
C GLN A 15 -0.13 12.55 -1.58
N ARG A 16 -1.40 12.20 -1.43
CA ARG A 16 -1.84 10.81 -1.47
C ARG A 16 -1.69 10.27 -2.89
N GLY A 17 -1.34 9.01 -3.04
CA GLY A 17 -1.13 8.46 -4.39
C GLY A 17 -0.43 7.13 -4.41
N ILE A 18 0.13 6.82 -5.58
CA ILE A 18 0.94 5.64 -5.84
C ILE A 18 2.25 6.11 -6.46
N TYR A 19 3.36 5.86 -5.77
CA TYR A 19 4.66 6.36 -6.22
C TYR A 19 5.66 5.21 -6.36
N VAL A 20 6.52 5.28 -7.38
CA VAL A 20 7.73 4.45 -7.41
C VAL A 20 8.70 5.01 -6.37
N SER A 21 8.89 4.28 -5.28
CA SER A 21 9.81 4.66 -4.21
C SER A 21 11.26 4.39 -4.59
N ARG A 22 11.53 3.20 -5.13
CA ARG A 22 12.83 2.83 -5.68
C ARG A 22 12.71 1.58 -6.56
N LYS A 23 13.76 1.36 -7.35
CA LYS A 23 13.98 0.11 -8.12
C LYS A 23 15.30 -0.52 -7.69
N ASP A 24 15.26 -1.80 -7.35
CA ASP A 24 16.44 -2.59 -7.00
C ASP A 24 16.77 -3.52 -8.16
N TYR A 25 17.99 -3.35 -8.72
CA TYR A 25 18.48 -4.13 -9.84
C TYR A 25 19.33 -5.29 -9.31
N LEU A 26 18.90 -6.51 -9.58
CA LEU A 26 19.53 -7.72 -9.07
C LEU A 26 20.55 -8.27 -10.09
N LYS A 27 21.46 -9.13 -9.62
CA LYS A 27 22.36 -9.89 -10.51
C LYS A 27 21.50 -10.78 -11.43
N GLY A 28 21.74 -10.70 -12.74
CA GLY A 28 20.98 -11.45 -13.74
C GLY A 28 19.94 -10.61 -14.49
N GLY A 29 19.78 -9.33 -14.12
CA GLY A 29 18.92 -8.39 -14.82
C GLY A 29 17.49 -8.28 -14.28
N ASP A 30 17.15 -9.02 -13.25
CA ASP A 30 15.86 -8.89 -12.57
C ASP A 30 15.76 -7.57 -11.82
N VAL A 31 14.54 -7.02 -11.76
CA VAL A 31 14.23 -5.77 -11.07
C VAL A 31 13.14 -6.02 -10.05
N VAL A 32 13.27 -5.41 -8.88
CA VAL A 32 12.19 -5.30 -7.90
C VAL A 32 11.83 -3.83 -7.77
N THR A 33 10.56 -3.50 -8.04
CA THR A 33 10.02 -2.15 -7.87
C THR A 33 9.30 -2.06 -6.54
N THR A 34 9.69 -1.09 -5.71
CA THR A 34 9.01 -0.74 -4.47
C THR A 34 8.08 0.44 -4.70
N PHE A 35 6.79 0.22 -4.43
CA PHE A 35 5.77 1.25 -4.51
C PHE A 35 5.41 1.79 -3.12
N ASP A 36 5.28 3.09 -3.04
CA ASP A 36 4.71 3.84 -1.92
C ASP A 36 3.21 4.02 -2.19
N ILE A 37 2.39 3.29 -1.46
CA ILE A 37 0.93 3.37 -1.54
C ILE A 37 0.47 4.34 -0.45
N ARG A 38 0.49 5.65 -0.79
CA ARG A 38 0.26 6.73 0.17
C ARG A 38 -1.21 7.04 0.32
N MET A 39 -1.78 6.63 1.45
CA MET A 39 -3.21 6.75 1.74
C MET A 39 -3.58 8.04 2.47
N LYS A 40 -2.64 8.66 3.18
CA LYS A 40 -2.84 9.87 3.99
C LYS A 40 -1.89 10.98 3.60
N LEU A 41 -2.32 12.22 3.74
CA LEU A 41 -1.47 13.39 3.63
C LEU A 41 -0.49 13.42 4.81
N PRO A 42 0.83 13.26 4.59
CA PRO A 42 1.78 13.23 5.69
C PRO A 42 1.73 14.51 6.54
N ASN A 43 1.64 14.37 7.85
CA ASN A 43 1.63 15.46 8.84
C ASN A 43 0.49 16.50 8.68
N ARG A 44 -0.47 16.28 7.78
CA ARG A 44 -1.56 17.23 7.46
C ARG A 44 -2.95 16.67 7.76
N GLU A 45 -3.05 15.38 8.06
CA GLU A 45 -4.26 14.71 8.50
C GLU A 45 -3.93 13.57 9.47
N PRO A 46 -4.90 13.05 10.25
CA PRO A 46 -4.66 11.91 11.13
C PRO A 46 -4.17 10.68 10.35
N ALA A 47 -3.16 10.00 10.89
CA ALA A 47 -2.67 8.73 10.36
C ALA A 47 -3.73 7.62 10.54
N ILE A 48 -3.56 6.51 9.83
CA ILE A 48 -4.41 5.33 9.97
C ILE A 48 -4.14 4.69 11.35
N GLY A 49 -5.20 4.33 12.07
CA GLY A 49 -5.06 3.61 13.34
C GLY A 49 -4.35 2.26 13.15
N GLN A 50 -3.54 1.85 14.11
CA GLN A 50 -2.73 0.62 13.99
C GLN A 50 -3.58 -0.63 13.74
N SER A 51 -4.73 -0.75 14.38
CA SER A 51 -5.63 -1.89 14.16
C SER A 51 -6.25 -1.89 12.76
N ALA A 52 -6.55 -0.72 12.21
CA ALA A 52 -7.08 -0.60 10.85
C ALA A 52 -6.02 -0.93 9.79
N ILE A 53 -4.80 -0.41 9.93
CA ILE A 53 -3.74 -0.68 8.96
C ILE A 53 -3.26 -2.13 9.02
N HIS A 54 -3.28 -2.77 10.19
CA HIS A 54 -2.99 -4.19 10.33
C HIS A 54 -4.06 -5.05 9.63
N THR A 55 -5.34 -4.68 9.75
CA THR A 55 -6.42 -5.35 8.98
C THR A 55 -6.23 -5.16 7.47
N ILE A 56 -5.88 -3.95 7.01
CA ILE A 56 -5.55 -3.70 5.60
C ILE A 56 -4.39 -4.59 5.15
N GLU A 57 -3.37 -4.77 5.99
CA GLU A 57 -2.24 -5.65 5.68
C GLU A 57 -2.69 -7.08 5.39
N HIS A 58 -3.48 -7.69 6.29
CA HIS A 58 -3.98 -9.05 6.12
C HIS A 58 -4.84 -9.19 4.85
N LEU A 59 -5.76 -8.27 4.63
CA LEU A 59 -6.64 -8.30 3.46
C LEU A 59 -5.85 -8.11 2.16
N ALA A 60 -5.02 -7.09 2.09
CA ALA A 60 -4.24 -6.79 0.88
C ALA A 60 -3.23 -7.89 0.56
N ALA A 61 -2.49 -8.39 1.54
CA ALA A 61 -1.52 -9.47 1.32
C ALA A 61 -2.21 -10.73 0.78
N THR A 62 -3.37 -11.07 1.34
CA THR A 62 -4.16 -12.24 0.88
C THR A 62 -4.67 -12.02 -0.54
N TYR A 63 -5.27 -10.88 -0.82
CA TYR A 63 -5.79 -10.56 -2.16
C TYR A 63 -4.69 -10.58 -3.22
N LEU A 64 -3.61 -9.88 -2.96
CA LEU A 64 -2.52 -9.71 -3.93
C LEU A 64 -1.82 -11.04 -4.24
N ARG A 65 -1.52 -11.85 -3.23
CA ARG A 65 -0.84 -13.14 -3.44
C ARG A 65 -1.72 -14.18 -4.14
N ASN A 66 -3.04 -14.04 -4.07
CA ASN A 66 -3.99 -14.89 -4.79
C ASN A 66 -4.44 -14.28 -6.13
N HIS A 67 -3.94 -13.11 -6.50
CA HIS A 67 -4.33 -12.46 -7.75
C HIS A 67 -3.83 -13.25 -8.96
N PRO A 68 -4.70 -13.57 -9.95
CA PRO A 68 -4.34 -14.46 -11.07
C PRO A 68 -3.21 -13.94 -11.96
N LEU A 69 -3.05 -12.62 -12.08
CA LEU A 69 -2.04 -11.99 -12.94
C LEU A 69 -0.82 -11.48 -12.16
N TRP A 70 -1.01 -11.11 -10.89
CA TRP A 70 0.02 -10.43 -10.10
C TRP A 70 0.60 -11.29 -8.98
N GLY A 71 -0.08 -12.37 -8.57
CA GLY A 71 0.30 -13.16 -7.40
C GLY A 71 1.77 -13.59 -7.39
N ASP A 72 2.26 -14.11 -8.51
CA ASP A 72 3.65 -14.58 -8.64
C ASP A 72 4.69 -13.43 -8.65
N LYS A 73 4.25 -12.19 -8.87
CA LYS A 73 5.11 -11.01 -8.83
C LYS A 73 5.22 -10.37 -7.46
N VAL A 74 4.32 -10.70 -6.54
CA VAL A 74 4.29 -10.10 -5.20
C VAL A 74 5.48 -10.58 -4.38
N VAL A 75 6.33 -9.65 -3.96
CA VAL A 75 7.42 -9.88 -3.03
C VAL A 75 6.96 -9.59 -1.60
N TYR A 76 6.33 -8.44 -1.38
CA TYR A 76 5.90 -8.01 -0.06
C TYR A 76 4.81 -6.93 -0.14
N TRP A 77 3.90 -6.98 0.81
CA TRP A 77 2.99 -5.90 1.18
C TRP A 77 3.07 -5.69 2.68
N GLY A 78 3.21 -4.45 3.12
CA GLY A 78 3.23 -4.14 4.54
C GLY A 78 3.05 -2.67 4.85
N PRO A 79 2.60 -2.35 6.08
CA PRO A 79 2.38 -0.98 6.49
C PRO A 79 3.67 -0.20 6.67
N MET A 80 3.60 1.11 6.41
CA MET A 80 4.65 2.04 6.82
C MET A 80 4.61 2.26 8.33
N GLY A 81 5.77 2.39 8.97
CA GLY A 81 5.85 2.69 10.40
C GLY A 81 5.16 4.00 10.81
N CYS A 82 5.05 4.97 9.90
CA CYS A 82 4.31 6.22 10.12
C CYS A 82 2.78 6.09 9.99
N CYS A 83 2.28 4.93 9.59
CA CYS A 83 0.85 4.65 9.41
C CYS A 83 0.13 5.58 8.41
N THR A 84 0.83 6.10 7.41
CA THR A 84 0.22 6.95 6.37
C THR A 84 0.00 6.21 5.05
N GLY A 85 0.39 4.95 4.97
CA GLY A 85 0.22 4.08 3.81
C GLY A 85 0.94 2.75 3.97
N ASN A 86 1.13 2.09 2.84
CA ASN A 86 1.77 0.77 2.77
C ASN A 86 2.85 0.76 1.69
N TYR A 87 3.76 -0.21 1.78
CA TYR A 87 4.68 -0.54 0.70
C TYR A 87 4.22 -1.79 -0.02
N LEU A 88 4.29 -1.75 -1.35
CA LEU A 88 4.11 -2.90 -2.23
C LEU A 88 5.40 -3.11 -3.03
N LEU A 89 5.99 -4.29 -2.90
CA LEU A 89 7.15 -4.71 -3.67
C LEU A 89 6.73 -5.74 -4.71
N LEU A 90 7.02 -5.45 -5.98
CA LEU A 90 6.70 -6.32 -7.11
C LEU A 90 7.95 -6.64 -7.92
N LYS A 91 8.04 -7.87 -8.40
CA LYS A 91 9.01 -8.26 -9.44
C LYS A 91 8.64 -7.57 -10.76
N GLY A 92 9.61 -6.94 -11.37
CA GLY A 92 9.47 -6.26 -12.64
C GLY A 92 9.95 -4.81 -12.59
N ASP A 93 10.29 -4.29 -13.76
CA ASP A 93 10.61 -2.87 -13.96
C ASP A 93 9.31 -2.13 -14.29
N LEU A 94 8.66 -1.61 -13.24
CA LEU A 94 7.29 -1.10 -13.29
C LEU A 94 7.25 0.39 -12.94
N GLU A 95 6.24 1.06 -13.49
CA GLU A 95 5.91 2.45 -13.18
C GLU A 95 4.59 2.54 -12.39
N SER A 96 4.33 3.66 -11.74
CA SER A 96 3.12 3.88 -10.94
C SER A 96 1.83 3.57 -11.72
N ARG A 97 1.78 3.96 -13.00
CA ARG A 97 0.61 3.74 -13.86
C ARG A 97 0.30 2.28 -14.12
N ASP A 98 1.31 1.41 -14.09
CA ASP A 98 1.14 -0.03 -14.34
C ASP A 98 0.28 -0.71 -13.28
N ILE A 99 0.29 -0.19 -12.06
CA ILE A 99 -0.43 -0.80 -10.92
C ILE A 99 -1.68 -0.01 -10.49
N VAL A 100 -2.01 1.10 -11.14
CA VAL A 100 -3.25 1.85 -10.82
C VAL A 100 -4.48 0.94 -10.89
N PRO A 101 -4.71 0.14 -11.95
CA PRO A 101 -5.88 -0.75 -12.00
C PRO A 101 -5.88 -1.78 -10.85
N LEU A 102 -4.72 -2.36 -10.53
CA LEU A 102 -4.60 -3.31 -9.43
C LEU A 102 -4.95 -2.67 -8.08
N MET A 103 -4.51 -1.43 -7.84
CA MET A 103 -4.84 -0.72 -6.60
C MET A 103 -6.32 -0.32 -6.55
N GLN A 104 -6.91 0.06 -7.66
CA GLN A 104 -8.35 0.32 -7.74
C GLN A 104 -9.16 -0.94 -7.37
N GLU A 105 -8.83 -2.09 -7.95
CA GLU A 105 -9.48 -3.37 -7.63
C GLU A 105 -9.30 -3.74 -6.16
N LEU A 106 -8.07 -3.67 -5.65
CA LEU A 106 -7.74 -4.03 -4.27
C LEU A 106 -8.51 -3.20 -3.25
N PHE A 107 -8.44 -1.88 -3.38
CA PHE A 107 -9.05 -1.00 -2.37
C PHE A 107 -10.58 -0.96 -2.45
N GLN A 108 -11.16 -1.16 -3.64
CA GLN A 108 -12.59 -1.39 -3.77
C GLN A 108 -12.99 -2.71 -3.09
N TRP A 109 -12.24 -3.78 -3.32
CA TRP A 109 -12.48 -5.07 -2.69
C TRP A 109 -12.38 -4.98 -1.16
N ILE A 110 -11.38 -4.29 -0.61
CA ILE A 110 -11.28 -4.08 0.85
C ILE A 110 -12.47 -3.27 1.36
N ALA A 111 -12.85 -2.20 0.68
CA ALA A 111 -13.98 -1.34 1.06
C ALA A 111 -15.31 -2.11 1.16
N ASP A 112 -15.48 -3.12 0.29
CA ASP A 112 -16.70 -3.92 0.20
C ASP A 112 -16.57 -5.28 0.92
N PHE A 113 -15.40 -5.57 1.52
CA PHE A 113 -15.13 -6.85 2.15
C PHE A 113 -16.18 -7.19 3.21
N ASP A 114 -16.73 -8.41 3.12
CA ASP A 114 -17.67 -8.98 4.06
C ASP A 114 -17.23 -10.40 4.42
N GLY A 115 -16.80 -10.60 5.65
CA GLY A 115 -16.32 -11.91 6.09
C GLY A 115 -15.30 -11.81 7.23
N GLU A 116 -14.71 -12.95 7.55
CA GLU A 116 -13.64 -13.04 8.54
C GLU A 116 -12.30 -12.56 7.94
N ILE A 117 -11.55 -11.79 8.71
CA ILE A 117 -10.23 -11.32 8.29
C ILE A 117 -9.30 -12.53 8.15
N PRO A 118 -8.68 -12.76 6.98
CA PRO A 118 -7.75 -13.87 6.77
C PRO A 118 -6.61 -13.84 7.79
N GLY A 119 -6.31 -14.98 8.41
CA GLY A 119 -5.22 -15.12 9.35
C GLY A 119 -5.38 -14.38 10.69
N ALA A 120 -6.55 -13.80 11.00
CA ALA A 120 -6.79 -13.09 12.25
C ALA A 120 -7.12 -14.06 13.40
N ASN A 121 -6.22 -14.98 13.68
CA ASN A 121 -6.31 -15.95 14.77
C ASN A 121 -4.94 -16.16 15.44
N ALA A 122 -4.93 -16.76 16.61
CA ALA A 122 -3.73 -16.92 17.43
C ALA A 122 -2.65 -17.84 16.81
N HIS A 123 -3.04 -18.72 15.90
CA HIS A 123 -2.11 -19.62 15.20
C HIS A 123 -1.36 -18.89 14.09
N ASP A 124 -2.05 -18.03 13.32
CA ASP A 124 -1.53 -17.46 12.09
C ASP A 124 -0.94 -16.04 12.27
N CYS A 125 -1.30 -15.35 13.32
CA CYS A 125 -0.89 -13.96 13.57
C CYS A 125 -0.32 -13.76 14.98
N GLY A 126 0.79 -13.02 15.06
CA GLY A 126 1.45 -12.71 16.32
C GLY A 126 0.67 -11.77 17.24
N ASN A 127 -0.31 -11.03 16.70
CA ASN A 127 -1.19 -10.14 17.46
C ASN A 127 -2.57 -10.05 16.78
N TYR A 128 -3.28 -11.17 16.75
CA TYR A 128 -4.56 -11.28 16.03
C TYR A 128 -5.69 -10.40 16.58
N MET A 129 -5.58 -9.95 17.83
CA MET A 129 -6.57 -9.06 18.44
C MET A 129 -6.41 -7.60 17.96
N LEU A 130 -5.29 -7.24 17.37
CA LEU A 130 -5.05 -5.91 16.82
C LEU A 130 -5.68 -5.79 15.42
N ASN A 131 -7.00 -5.80 15.33
CA ASN A 131 -7.74 -5.70 14.10
C ASN A 131 -8.96 -4.77 14.25
N ASN A 132 -9.32 -4.08 13.17
CA ASN A 132 -10.50 -3.23 13.09
C ASN A 132 -11.03 -3.20 11.66
N LEU A 133 -11.88 -4.14 11.30
CA LEU A 133 -12.44 -4.24 9.94
C LEU A 133 -13.28 -3.02 9.53
N PRO A 134 -14.19 -2.49 10.36
CA PRO A 134 -14.97 -1.31 9.98
C PRO A 134 -14.09 -0.11 9.61
N MET A 135 -13.02 0.15 10.38
CA MET A 135 -12.11 1.26 10.11
C MET A 135 -11.21 0.98 8.90
N ALA A 136 -10.76 -0.26 8.71
CA ALA A 136 -10.02 -0.65 7.50
C ALA A 136 -10.84 -0.43 6.23
N LYS A 137 -12.11 -0.80 6.23
CA LYS A 137 -13.05 -0.58 5.13
C LYS A 137 -13.27 0.91 4.87
N TRP A 138 -13.44 1.69 5.93
CA TRP A 138 -13.61 3.15 5.82
C TRP A 138 -12.38 3.82 5.20
N GLU A 139 -11.19 3.50 5.67
CA GLU A 139 -9.94 4.03 5.14
C GLU A 139 -9.70 3.61 3.67
N ALA A 140 -10.00 2.36 3.35
CA ALA A 140 -9.90 1.86 1.98
C ALA A 140 -10.88 2.58 1.03
N ARG A 141 -12.12 2.75 1.46
CA ARG A 141 -13.15 3.47 0.67
C ARG A 141 -12.79 4.92 0.44
N LYS A 142 -12.31 5.60 1.49
CA LYS A 142 -11.85 6.99 1.41
C LYS A 142 -10.73 7.15 0.37
N TYR A 143 -9.70 6.30 0.44
CA TYR A 143 -8.59 6.32 -0.50
C TYR A 143 -9.05 6.00 -1.94
N TYR A 144 -9.91 5.00 -2.10
CA TYR A 144 -10.48 4.64 -3.40
C TYR A 144 -11.25 5.79 -4.04
N ILE A 145 -12.20 6.38 -3.31
CA ILE A 145 -13.09 7.43 -3.84
C ILE A 145 -12.33 8.74 -4.06
N GLU A 146 -11.49 9.14 -3.11
CA GLU A 146 -10.86 10.47 -3.13
C GLU A 146 -9.59 10.53 -3.98
N VAL A 147 -8.94 9.38 -4.23
CA VAL A 147 -7.63 9.34 -4.90
C VAL A 147 -7.64 8.41 -6.12
N LEU A 148 -7.94 7.12 -5.92
CA LEU A 148 -7.70 6.12 -6.95
C LEU A 148 -8.64 6.21 -8.15
N GLN A 149 -9.85 6.74 -8.00
CA GLN A 149 -10.80 6.89 -9.10
C GLN A 149 -10.41 7.97 -10.11
N ASP A 150 -9.64 8.97 -9.69
CA ASP A 150 -9.22 10.09 -10.56
C ASP A 150 -7.76 10.47 -10.26
N MET A 151 -6.83 9.61 -10.68
CA MET A 151 -5.40 9.79 -10.46
C MET A 151 -4.83 10.87 -11.37
N LYS A 152 -4.15 11.84 -10.77
CA LYS A 152 -3.43 12.93 -11.46
C LYS A 152 -1.93 12.69 -11.38
N ASP A 153 -1.14 13.45 -12.12
CA ASP A 153 0.32 13.32 -12.10
C ASP A 153 0.91 13.55 -10.69
N GLU A 154 0.38 14.49 -9.92
CA GLU A 154 0.78 14.72 -8.53
C GLU A 154 0.53 13.53 -7.58
N ASN A 155 -0.31 12.56 -7.99
CA ASN A 155 -0.59 11.32 -7.27
C ASN A 155 0.32 10.15 -7.75
N LEU A 156 1.14 10.35 -8.79
CA LEU A 156 1.94 9.32 -9.43
C LEU A 156 3.44 9.61 -9.40
N PHE A 157 3.83 10.87 -9.21
CA PHE A 157 5.22 11.30 -9.16
C PHE A 157 5.48 12.08 -7.87
N TYR A 158 6.62 11.79 -7.24
CA TYR A 158 7.03 12.56 -6.06
C TYR A 158 7.19 14.03 -6.39
N PRO A 159 6.87 14.94 -5.44
CA PRO A 159 7.15 16.37 -5.61
C PRO A 159 8.64 16.61 -5.76
N GLU A 160 9.02 17.50 -6.70
CA GLU A 160 10.39 17.96 -6.92
C GLU A 160 10.85 18.91 -5.81
#